data_37b93d3cfff833c74d014af618b4ab0c
#
_entry.id   37b93d3cfff833c74d014af618b4ab0c
#
_cell.length_a   1.000
_cell.length_b   1.000
_cell.length_c   1.000
_cell.angle_alpha   90.00
_cell.angle_beta   90.00
_cell.angle_gamma   90.00
#
_symmetry.space_group_name_H-M   'P 1'
#
loop_
_entity.id
_entity.type
_entity.pdbx_description
1 polymer ?
#
loop_
_entity_poly.entity_id
_entity_poly.type
_entity_poly.pdbx_seq_one_letter_code
_entity_poly.pdbx_strand_id
1 'polypeptide(L)'
;MTSFPTTRRSVLAGGATLAAASTVGQSGLAAPESAGGVNAIPELAPQWKKLDLAEILSRPAAFRSVSQNKSLYESWGAQASEKHRERGSLPATVKVAQAARNAKNFVSFNWIGYEVFRENYPQSIFDKVQYATWVEGLNFTPEMKKKDNELVDELRALVRPGDNEFNEMALQTAFIGTMLPLELSRKRIEVIVLTGIHLDWCIEGNARAARDNGYLPIVIGDACACQKPEQEAAAMQRINNFFAPVISSDTFVQLLRRPA
;
A
#
# COMPACT_ATOMS: atom_id res chain seq x y z
N MET A 1 -52.70 -6.24 -11.02
CA MET A 1 -53.03 -5.55 -9.75
C MET A 1 -53.25 -6.63 -8.69
N THR A 2 -52.26 -6.94 -7.93
CA THR A 2 -52.35 -7.85 -6.78
C THR A 2 -51.55 -7.23 -5.62
N SER A 3 -52.31 -6.78 -4.65
CA SER A 3 -51.85 -6.14 -3.41
C SER A 3 -51.29 -7.18 -2.44
N PHE A 4 -50.11 -6.93 -1.86
CA PHE A 4 -49.59 -7.70 -0.72
C PHE A 4 -49.96 -7.01 0.60
N PRO A 5 -50.37 -7.77 1.64
CA PRO A 5 -50.70 -7.20 2.93
C PRO A 5 -49.47 -7.00 3.81
N THR A 6 -49.37 -5.80 4.36
CA THR A 6 -48.42 -5.43 5.43
C THR A 6 -48.92 -5.90 6.78
N THR A 7 -48.19 -6.82 7.42
CA THR A 7 -48.46 -7.20 8.83
C THR A 7 -47.50 -6.46 9.74
N ARG A 8 -48.03 -5.50 10.51
CA ARG A 8 -47.33 -4.88 11.65
C ARG A 8 -47.36 -5.85 12.82
N ARG A 9 -46.20 -6.27 13.33
CA ARG A 9 -46.09 -6.87 14.67
C ARG A 9 -45.60 -5.81 15.65
N SER A 10 -46.47 -5.43 16.56
CA SER A 10 -46.17 -4.70 17.78
C SER A 10 -45.42 -5.60 18.75
N VAL A 11 -44.26 -5.18 19.26
CA VAL A 11 -43.55 -5.83 20.36
C VAL A 11 -43.71 -4.97 21.61
N LEU A 12 -44.32 -5.59 22.62
CA LEU A 12 -44.57 -5.04 23.94
C LEU A 12 -43.27 -4.81 24.71
N ALA A 13 -43.18 -3.68 25.35
CA ALA A 13 -42.15 -3.32 26.31
C ALA A 13 -42.34 -4.13 27.60
N GLY A 14 -41.29 -4.85 28.01
CA GLY A 14 -41.19 -5.44 29.35
C GLY A 14 -39.90 -4.96 29.98
N GLY A 15 -40.00 -4.03 30.93
CA GLY A 15 -38.87 -3.59 31.74
C GLY A 15 -38.49 -4.63 32.78
N ALA A 16 -37.19 -4.85 32.92
CA ALA A 16 -36.60 -5.45 34.13
C ALA A 16 -35.21 -4.81 34.30
N THR A 17 -35.13 -3.94 35.28
CA THR A 17 -33.92 -3.39 35.85
C THR A 17 -33.19 -4.49 36.63
N LEU A 18 -31.99 -4.84 36.19
CA LEU A 18 -31.03 -5.58 37.03
C LEU A 18 -29.71 -4.81 36.97
N ALA A 19 -29.45 -4.08 38.05
CA ALA A 19 -28.15 -3.52 38.33
C ALA A 19 -27.22 -4.64 38.82
N ALA A 20 -26.22 -4.96 38.03
CA ALA A 20 -25.05 -5.70 38.46
C ALA A 20 -23.81 -4.89 38.10
N ALA A 21 -23.24 -4.22 39.09
CA ALA A 21 -21.93 -3.61 39.00
C ALA A 21 -20.90 -4.74 39.02
N SER A 22 -20.34 -5.01 37.85
CA SER A 22 -19.09 -5.75 37.72
C SER A 22 -17.99 -4.78 37.30
N THR A 23 -17.18 -4.40 38.28
CA THR A 23 -15.88 -3.76 38.05
C THR A 23 -14.98 -4.77 37.36
N VAL A 24 -15.00 -4.74 36.03
CA VAL A 24 -13.93 -5.37 35.24
C VAL A 24 -12.76 -4.44 35.30
N GLY A 25 -11.72 -4.84 36.04
CA GLY A 25 -10.45 -4.19 36.04
C GLY A 25 -9.92 -4.09 34.60
N GLN A 26 -9.79 -2.88 34.11
CA GLN A 26 -8.98 -2.60 32.93
C GLN A 26 -7.53 -2.93 33.29
N SER A 27 -7.13 -4.19 33.06
CA SER A 27 -5.73 -4.48 32.86
C SER A 27 -5.35 -3.81 31.54
N GLY A 28 -4.83 -2.59 31.64
CA GLY A 28 -4.19 -1.90 30.54
C GLY A 28 -3.08 -2.82 30.02
N LEU A 29 -3.33 -3.47 28.89
CA LEU A 29 -2.25 -3.94 28.05
C LEU A 29 -1.56 -2.67 27.55
N ALA A 30 -0.52 -2.25 28.27
CA ALA A 30 0.45 -1.28 27.76
C ALA A 30 0.91 -1.82 26.40
N ALA A 31 0.66 -1.07 25.34
CA ALA A 31 1.28 -1.33 24.07
C ALA A 31 2.81 -1.40 24.34
N PRO A 32 3.54 -2.37 23.79
CA PRO A 32 4.96 -2.41 23.98
C PRO A 32 5.52 -1.06 23.49
N GLU A 33 6.20 -0.33 24.37
CA GLU A 33 6.99 0.83 23.98
C GLU A 33 7.93 0.37 22.88
N SER A 34 7.76 0.89 21.68
CA SER A 34 8.68 0.69 20.59
C SER A 34 9.97 1.43 20.90
N ALA A 35 10.81 0.82 21.69
CA ALA A 35 12.24 1.12 21.72
C ALA A 35 12.82 0.59 20.40
N GLY A 36 12.89 1.44 19.39
CA GLY A 36 13.50 1.03 18.14
C GLY A 36 13.21 2.03 17.06
N GLY A 37 14.24 2.51 16.45
CA GLY A 37 14.17 3.36 15.28
C GLY A 37 13.23 2.83 14.21
N VAL A 38 12.89 3.74 13.38
CA VAL A 38 12.09 3.61 12.15
C VAL A 38 12.17 2.22 11.53
N ASN A 39 11.02 1.51 11.48
CA ASN A 39 10.80 0.32 10.64
C ASN A 39 11.53 -0.98 11.03
N ALA A 40 11.30 -1.50 12.21
CA ALA A 40 11.68 -2.87 12.53
C ALA A 40 10.90 -3.84 11.60
N ILE A 41 11.62 -4.43 10.63
CA ILE A 41 11.05 -5.44 9.73
C ILE A 41 10.65 -6.65 10.57
N PRO A 42 9.40 -7.14 10.49
CA PRO A 42 8.98 -8.30 11.26
C PRO A 42 9.73 -9.56 10.82
N GLU A 43 9.89 -10.48 11.75
CA GLU A 43 10.35 -11.82 11.39
C GLU A 43 9.34 -12.46 10.41
N LEU A 44 9.85 -13.15 9.40
CA LEU A 44 8.99 -13.82 8.41
C LEU A 44 8.00 -14.78 9.09
N ALA A 45 6.75 -14.70 8.72
CA ALA A 45 5.72 -15.61 9.20
C ALA A 45 6.05 -17.07 8.79
N PRO A 46 5.58 -18.08 9.56
CA PRO A 46 6.00 -19.48 9.37
C PRO A 46 5.81 -20.02 7.95
N GLN A 47 4.77 -19.58 7.24
CA GLN A 47 4.52 -20.00 5.87
C GLN A 47 5.59 -19.49 4.89
N TRP A 48 6.13 -18.29 5.10
CA TRP A 48 7.14 -17.68 4.24
C TRP A 48 8.54 -18.25 4.50
N LYS A 49 8.80 -18.73 5.72
CA LYS A 49 10.05 -19.43 6.06
C LYS A 49 10.22 -20.76 5.30
N LYS A 50 9.14 -21.31 4.74
CA LYS A 50 9.15 -22.52 3.93
C LYS A 50 9.53 -22.26 2.46
N LEU A 51 9.60 -20.99 2.05
CA LEU A 51 9.95 -20.60 0.69
C LEU A 51 11.44 -20.26 0.62
N ASP A 52 12.09 -20.69 -0.44
CA ASP A 52 13.38 -20.11 -0.84
C ASP A 52 13.11 -18.81 -1.59
N LEU A 53 13.23 -17.69 -0.86
CA LEU A 53 12.97 -16.37 -1.44
C LEU A 53 14.00 -15.99 -2.52
N ALA A 54 15.20 -16.58 -2.55
CA ALA A 54 16.17 -16.33 -3.62
C ALA A 54 15.72 -17.03 -4.91
N GLU A 55 15.28 -18.27 -4.81
CA GLU A 55 14.68 -19.01 -5.94
C GLU A 55 13.43 -18.27 -6.46
N ILE A 56 12.54 -17.86 -5.57
CA ILE A 56 11.33 -17.09 -5.92
C ILE A 56 11.70 -15.80 -6.67
N LEU A 57 12.68 -15.03 -6.16
CA LEU A 57 13.13 -13.80 -6.78
C LEU A 57 13.90 -14.02 -8.09
N SER A 58 14.23 -15.25 -8.48
CA SER A 58 14.80 -15.57 -9.79
C SER A 58 13.76 -15.74 -10.90
N ARG A 59 12.48 -15.86 -10.54
CA ARG A 59 11.35 -16.01 -11.47
C ARG A 59 11.01 -14.69 -12.17
N PRO A 60 10.23 -14.73 -13.27
CA PRO A 60 9.77 -13.49 -13.93
C PRO A 60 9.08 -12.55 -12.94
N ALA A 61 9.65 -11.37 -12.76
CA ALA A 61 9.27 -10.45 -11.72
C ALA A 61 8.91 -9.06 -12.24
N ALA A 62 8.04 -8.38 -11.50
CA ALA A 62 7.72 -6.97 -11.65
C ALA A 62 8.16 -6.18 -10.42
N PHE A 63 8.78 -5.03 -10.65
CA PHE A 63 8.97 -3.99 -9.64
C PHE A 63 7.81 -3.01 -9.71
N ARG A 64 7.29 -2.60 -8.55
CA ARG A 64 6.22 -1.63 -8.47
C ARG A 64 6.45 -0.59 -7.39
N SER A 65 6.50 0.68 -7.81
CA SER A 65 6.43 1.85 -6.93
C SER A 65 4.99 2.34 -6.87
N VAL A 66 4.43 2.45 -5.68
CA VAL A 66 3.02 2.79 -5.46
C VAL A 66 2.90 4.12 -4.73
N SER A 67 2.17 5.05 -5.33
CA SER A 67 1.78 6.33 -4.71
C SER A 67 2.94 7.19 -4.21
N GLN A 68 4.10 7.10 -4.85
CA GLN A 68 5.26 7.94 -4.52
C GLN A 68 5.28 9.19 -5.41
N ASN A 69 4.17 9.89 -5.43
CA ASN A 69 3.97 11.10 -6.20
C ASN A 69 4.12 12.37 -5.33
N LYS A 70 4.31 13.50 -6.00
CA LYS A 70 4.64 14.79 -5.37
C LYS A 70 3.60 15.24 -4.35
N SER A 71 2.31 15.08 -4.65
CA SER A 71 1.24 15.45 -3.71
C SER A 71 1.25 14.68 -2.38
N LEU A 72 1.96 13.56 -2.31
CA LEU A 72 2.08 12.73 -1.12
C LEU A 72 3.43 12.90 -0.40
N TYR A 73 4.39 13.60 -1.01
CA TYR A 73 5.73 13.81 -0.47
C TYR A 73 6.13 15.27 -0.29
N GLU A 74 5.53 16.19 -1.04
CA GLU A 74 5.86 17.61 -0.96
C GLU A 74 4.89 18.36 -0.05
N SER A 75 5.36 19.40 0.63
CA SER A 75 4.63 20.14 1.68
C SER A 75 3.31 20.77 1.22
N TRP A 76 3.17 21.01 -0.09
CA TRP A 76 1.96 21.58 -0.67
C TRP A 76 0.84 20.54 -0.90
N GLY A 77 1.16 19.25 -0.81
CA GLY A 77 0.20 18.19 -1.15
C GLY A 77 -0.84 17.96 -0.03
N ALA A 78 -2.03 17.49 -0.42
CA ALA A 78 -3.14 17.25 0.49
C ALA A 78 -2.83 16.21 1.59
N GLN A 79 -1.98 15.24 1.28
CA GLN A 79 -1.57 14.21 2.22
C GLN A 79 -0.05 14.17 2.42
N ALA A 80 0.61 15.25 2.03
CA ALA A 80 2.04 15.36 2.18
C ALA A 80 2.42 15.17 3.64
N SER A 81 3.35 14.27 3.85
CA SER A 81 4.00 14.09 5.14
C SER A 81 5.49 14.25 4.93
N GLU A 82 6.07 15.31 5.47
CA GLU A 82 7.53 15.47 5.52
C GLU A 82 8.19 14.23 6.14
N LYS A 83 7.49 13.59 7.07
CA LYS A 83 7.91 12.33 7.71
C LYS A 83 8.10 11.17 6.73
N HIS A 84 7.48 11.16 5.56
CA HIS A 84 7.76 10.13 4.55
C HIS A 84 9.20 10.23 4.03
N ARG A 85 9.73 11.43 3.83
CA ARG A 85 11.13 11.65 3.44
C ARG A 85 12.09 11.34 4.60
N GLU A 86 11.77 11.81 5.81
CA GLU A 86 12.58 11.58 7.01
C GLU A 86 12.76 10.11 7.35
N ARG A 87 11.75 9.27 7.03
CA ARG A 87 11.78 7.83 7.31
C ARG A 87 12.64 7.01 6.35
N GLY A 88 13.19 7.61 5.32
CA GLY A 88 14.10 6.93 4.39
C GLY A 88 13.46 5.92 3.45
N SER A 89 12.12 5.87 3.34
CA SER A 89 11.42 4.96 2.43
C SER A 89 11.78 5.22 0.97
N LEU A 90 11.99 6.47 0.60
CA LEU A 90 12.33 6.84 -0.78
C LEU A 90 13.75 6.41 -1.19
N PRO A 91 14.82 6.66 -0.42
CA PRO A 91 16.14 6.07 -0.69
C PRO A 91 16.13 4.54 -0.77
N ALA A 92 15.36 3.86 0.09
CA ALA A 92 15.20 2.41 0.03
C ALA A 92 14.49 1.97 -1.26
N THR A 93 13.45 2.69 -1.72
CA THR A 93 12.80 2.44 -3.01
C THR A 93 13.78 2.60 -4.18
N VAL A 94 14.58 3.66 -4.20
CA VAL A 94 15.62 3.88 -5.23
C VAL A 94 16.59 2.71 -5.27
N LYS A 95 17.08 2.26 -4.11
CA LYS A 95 17.98 1.11 -3.98
C LYS A 95 17.37 -0.17 -4.55
N VAL A 96 16.11 -0.46 -4.19
CA VAL A 96 15.39 -1.65 -4.67
C VAL A 96 15.18 -1.58 -6.19
N ALA A 97 14.74 -0.44 -6.71
CA ALA A 97 14.53 -0.24 -8.14
C ALA A 97 15.82 -0.44 -8.94
N GLN A 98 16.94 0.12 -8.48
CA GLN A 98 18.25 -0.06 -9.11
C GLN A 98 18.70 -1.53 -9.08
N ALA A 99 18.52 -2.23 -7.96
CA ALA A 99 18.85 -3.65 -7.86
C ALA A 99 17.98 -4.50 -8.79
N ALA A 100 16.68 -4.24 -8.85
CA ALA A 100 15.76 -4.89 -9.78
C ALA A 100 16.15 -4.63 -11.25
N ARG A 101 16.58 -3.40 -11.60
CA ARG A 101 17.06 -3.08 -12.96
C ARG A 101 18.28 -3.88 -13.38
N ASN A 102 19.13 -4.26 -12.44
CA ASN A 102 20.34 -5.05 -12.72
C ASN A 102 20.04 -6.55 -12.81
N ALA A 103 18.87 -7.00 -12.36
CA ALA A 103 18.44 -8.37 -12.41
C ALA A 103 17.65 -8.64 -13.70
N LYS A 104 18.10 -9.61 -14.50
CA LYS A 104 17.55 -9.90 -15.85
C LYS A 104 16.09 -10.38 -15.84
N ASN A 105 15.65 -10.93 -14.75
CA ASN A 105 14.30 -11.48 -14.59
C ASN A 105 13.25 -10.43 -14.21
N PHE A 106 13.64 -9.21 -13.85
CA PHE A 106 12.73 -8.10 -13.67
C PHE A 106 12.39 -7.47 -15.03
N VAL A 107 11.29 -7.92 -15.62
CA VAL A 107 10.87 -7.58 -16.98
C VAL A 107 9.72 -6.58 -17.04
N SER A 108 9.23 -6.13 -15.89
CA SER A 108 8.17 -5.14 -15.77
C SER A 108 8.49 -4.14 -14.65
N PHE A 109 8.38 -2.86 -14.98
CA PHE A 109 8.54 -1.76 -14.02
C PHE A 109 7.31 -0.88 -14.11
N ASN A 110 6.62 -0.72 -12.96
CA ASN A 110 5.38 0.01 -12.87
C ASN A 110 5.52 1.16 -11.87
N TRP A 111 5.27 2.37 -12.34
CA TRP A 111 5.26 3.60 -11.56
C TRP A 111 3.82 4.06 -11.43
N ILE A 112 3.28 3.97 -10.23
CA ILE A 112 1.86 4.18 -9.97
C ILE A 112 1.69 5.46 -9.17
N GLY A 113 1.11 6.48 -9.77
CA GLY A 113 0.69 7.71 -9.13
C GLY A 113 -0.75 7.59 -8.62
N TYR A 114 -1.01 8.13 -7.44
CA TYR A 114 -2.35 8.22 -6.89
C TYR A 114 -2.90 9.63 -7.11
N GLU A 115 -4.00 9.73 -7.84
CA GLU A 115 -4.65 11.03 -8.09
C GLU A 115 -5.47 11.45 -6.87
N VAL A 116 -4.95 12.37 -6.08
CA VAL A 116 -5.62 12.88 -4.88
C VAL A 116 -6.87 13.67 -5.25
N PHE A 117 -6.79 14.47 -6.31
CA PHE A 117 -7.89 15.34 -6.73
C PHE A 117 -8.99 14.63 -7.49
N ARG A 118 -8.72 13.48 -8.12
CA ARG A 118 -9.70 12.61 -8.78
C ARG A 118 -10.64 13.30 -9.76
N GLU A 119 -10.18 14.35 -10.43
CA GLU A 119 -11.02 15.15 -11.34
C GLU A 119 -11.45 14.36 -12.57
N ASN A 120 -10.62 13.39 -13.01
CA ASN A 120 -10.83 12.59 -14.21
C ASN A 120 -11.53 11.25 -13.92
N TYR A 121 -11.97 11.01 -12.70
CA TYR A 121 -12.52 9.74 -12.27
C TYR A 121 -13.96 9.90 -11.72
N PRO A 122 -14.91 9.00 -12.09
CA PRO A 122 -16.26 9.03 -11.52
C PRO A 122 -16.21 8.78 -10.02
N GLN A 123 -16.57 9.79 -9.23
CA GLN A 123 -16.48 9.73 -7.79
C GLN A 123 -17.71 9.09 -7.16
N SER A 124 -17.49 8.11 -6.27
CA SER A 124 -18.51 7.59 -5.38
C SER A 124 -18.84 8.61 -4.26
N ILE A 125 -19.86 8.32 -3.47
CA ILE A 125 -20.16 9.12 -2.27
C ILE A 125 -18.97 9.12 -1.31
N PHE A 126 -18.33 7.96 -1.13
CA PHE A 126 -17.14 7.81 -0.28
C PHE A 126 -15.99 8.70 -0.76
N ASP A 127 -15.69 8.68 -2.07
CA ASP A 127 -14.62 9.48 -2.65
C ASP A 127 -14.84 10.99 -2.41
N LYS A 128 -16.06 11.46 -2.57
CA LYS A 128 -16.42 12.88 -2.34
C LYS A 128 -16.18 13.30 -0.90
N VAL A 129 -16.59 12.48 0.07
CA VAL A 129 -16.40 12.76 1.48
C VAL A 129 -14.91 12.74 1.84
N GLN A 130 -14.19 11.70 1.40
CA GLN A 130 -12.77 11.56 1.67
C GLN A 130 -11.96 12.70 1.04
N TYR A 131 -12.26 13.04 -0.21
CA TYR A 131 -11.61 14.16 -0.89
C TYR A 131 -11.83 15.48 -0.14
N ALA A 132 -13.07 15.78 0.25
CA ALA A 132 -13.38 16.99 1.01
C ALA A 132 -12.55 17.07 2.31
N THR A 133 -12.41 15.96 3.02
CA THR A 133 -11.60 15.87 4.24
C THR A 133 -10.11 16.12 3.96
N TRP A 134 -9.58 15.60 2.86
CA TRP A 134 -8.15 15.74 2.54
C TRP A 134 -7.75 17.12 2.08
N VAL A 135 -8.67 17.87 1.48
CA VAL A 135 -8.41 19.21 0.94
C VAL A 135 -8.92 20.34 1.84
N GLU A 136 -9.56 19.99 2.95
CA GLU A 136 -10.10 20.98 3.89
C GLU A 136 -9.00 21.93 4.40
N GLY A 137 -9.22 23.22 4.24
CA GLY A 137 -8.27 24.27 4.68
C GLY A 137 -7.04 24.43 3.78
N LEU A 138 -6.94 23.70 2.67
CA LEU A 138 -5.82 23.80 1.73
C LEU A 138 -6.22 24.62 0.50
N ASN A 139 -5.30 25.50 0.06
CA ASN A 139 -5.45 26.28 -1.17
C ASN A 139 -4.62 25.65 -2.29
N PHE A 140 -5.28 24.90 -3.17
CA PHE A 140 -4.60 24.30 -4.31
C PHE A 140 -4.68 25.19 -5.54
N THR A 141 -3.52 25.49 -6.12
CA THR A 141 -3.45 26.16 -7.41
C THR A 141 -3.65 25.17 -8.57
N PRO A 142 -4.02 25.65 -9.77
CA PRO A 142 -4.08 24.78 -10.95
C PRO A 142 -2.75 24.06 -11.25
N GLU A 143 -1.62 24.69 -10.94
CA GLU A 143 -0.28 24.11 -11.10
C GLU A 143 -0.04 22.94 -10.13
N MET A 144 -0.47 23.08 -8.88
CA MET A 144 -0.41 22.00 -7.88
C MET A 144 -1.25 20.81 -8.35
N LYS A 145 -2.45 21.03 -8.85
CA LYS A 145 -3.32 19.97 -9.38
C LYS A 145 -2.69 19.23 -10.56
N LYS A 146 -2.01 19.94 -11.46
CA LYS A 146 -1.29 19.31 -12.58
C LYS A 146 -0.15 18.41 -12.12
N LYS A 147 0.45 18.72 -10.97
CA LYS A 147 1.56 17.94 -10.39
C LYS A 147 1.10 16.87 -9.41
N ASP A 148 -0.20 16.74 -9.19
CA ASP A 148 -0.75 15.85 -8.16
C ASP A 148 -0.15 14.44 -8.24
N ASN A 149 -0.22 13.80 -9.39
CA ASN A 149 0.21 12.43 -9.59
C ASN A 149 1.59 12.28 -10.26
N GLU A 150 2.36 13.36 -10.41
CA GLU A 150 3.73 13.27 -10.89
C GLU A 150 4.61 12.51 -9.88
N LEU A 151 5.44 11.60 -10.37
CA LEU A 151 6.46 10.95 -9.54
C LEU A 151 7.40 11.98 -8.93
N VAL A 152 7.83 11.72 -7.69
CA VAL A 152 8.93 12.49 -7.08
C VAL A 152 10.18 12.41 -7.94
N ASP A 153 11.00 13.46 -7.91
CA ASP A 153 12.13 13.62 -8.85
C ASP A 153 13.14 12.47 -8.73
N GLU A 154 13.37 11.95 -7.55
CA GLU A 154 14.28 10.84 -7.28
C GLU A 154 13.86 9.55 -8.02
N LEU A 155 12.57 9.32 -8.16
CA LEU A 155 12.05 8.16 -8.90
C LEU A 155 11.86 8.46 -10.38
N ARG A 156 11.51 9.70 -10.73
CA ARG A 156 11.44 10.15 -12.12
C ARG A 156 12.75 9.89 -12.87
N ALA A 157 13.88 10.09 -12.21
CA ALA A 157 15.20 9.82 -12.75
C ALA A 157 15.46 8.32 -13.07
N LEU A 158 14.64 7.40 -12.54
CA LEU A 158 14.78 5.96 -12.75
C LEU A 158 13.85 5.41 -13.83
N VAL A 159 12.87 6.19 -14.28
CA VAL A 159 11.94 5.79 -15.34
C VAL A 159 12.69 5.64 -16.67
N ARG A 160 12.41 4.55 -17.38
CA ARG A 160 13.03 4.24 -18.67
C ARG A 160 11.97 4.03 -19.75
N PRO A 161 12.30 4.21 -21.03
CA PRO A 161 11.41 3.80 -22.12
C PRO A 161 11.01 2.33 -21.98
N GLY A 162 9.71 2.07 -22.08
CA GLY A 162 9.14 0.73 -21.92
C GLY A 162 8.66 0.41 -20.50
N ASP A 163 8.89 1.28 -19.54
CA ASP A 163 8.21 1.22 -18.24
C ASP A 163 6.75 1.66 -18.38
N ASN A 164 5.91 1.23 -17.44
CA ASN A 164 4.52 1.66 -17.39
C ASN A 164 4.30 2.66 -16.27
N GLU A 165 3.67 3.76 -16.63
CA GLU A 165 3.21 4.78 -15.70
C GLU A 165 1.69 4.74 -15.63
N PHE A 166 1.16 4.61 -14.42
CA PHE A 166 -0.27 4.63 -14.13
C PHE A 166 -0.54 5.85 -13.25
N ASN A 167 -0.76 6.99 -13.89
CA ASN A 167 -0.79 8.29 -13.21
C ASN A 167 -2.16 8.72 -12.70
N GLU A 168 -3.21 7.94 -12.99
CA GLU A 168 -4.59 8.35 -12.73
C GLU A 168 -5.31 7.35 -11.80
N MET A 169 -4.57 6.76 -10.85
CA MET A 169 -5.17 5.84 -9.92
C MET A 169 -5.95 6.56 -8.82
N ALA A 170 -7.25 6.31 -8.79
CA ALA A 170 -8.12 6.74 -7.70
C ALA A 170 -8.45 5.60 -6.71
N LEU A 171 -8.00 4.37 -6.98
CA LEU A 171 -8.27 3.19 -6.19
C LEU A 171 -7.03 2.73 -5.42
N GLN A 172 -7.23 1.94 -4.36
CA GLN A 172 -6.12 1.41 -3.56
C GLN A 172 -5.24 0.42 -4.32
N THR A 173 -5.76 -0.19 -5.38
CA THR A 173 -5.05 -1.17 -6.17
C THR A 173 -5.09 -0.84 -7.66
N ALA A 174 -3.96 -1.00 -8.33
CA ALA A 174 -3.86 -0.86 -9.78
C ALA A 174 -4.37 -2.09 -10.56
N PHE A 175 -4.82 -3.14 -9.89
CA PHE A 175 -5.43 -4.30 -10.57
C PHE A 175 -6.82 -4.02 -11.13
N ILE A 176 -7.46 -2.93 -10.72
CA ILE A 176 -8.79 -2.54 -11.18
C ILE A 176 -8.68 -1.25 -12.00
N GLY A 177 -9.28 -1.25 -13.19
CA GLY A 177 -9.39 -0.05 -14.03
C GLY A 177 -8.12 0.35 -14.76
N THR A 178 -7.06 -0.47 -14.75
CA THR A 178 -5.82 -0.22 -15.49
C THR A 178 -5.43 -1.37 -16.40
N MET A 179 -4.43 -1.16 -17.25
CA MET A 179 -3.86 -2.20 -18.12
C MET A 179 -2.89 -3.14 -17.38
N LEU A 180 -2.67 -2.92 -16.09
CA LEU A 180 -1.70 -3.69 -15.31
C LEU A 180 -1.93 -5.21 -15.34
N PRO A 181 -3.14 -5.74 -15.10
CA PRO A 181 -3.36 -7.19 -15.12
C PRO A 181 -3.00 -7.82 -16.47
N LEU A 182 -3.32 -7.12 -17.57
CA LEU A 182 -3.00 -7.58 -18.91
C LEU A 182 -1.49 -7.59 -19.15
N GLU A 183 -0.77 -6.57 -18.71
CA GLU A 183 0.68 -6.51 -18.83
C GLU A 183 1.35 -7.65 -18.07
N LEU A 184 0.99 -7.81 -16.79
CA LEU A 184 1.57 -8.85 -15.93
C LEU A 184 1.35 -10.25 -16.52
N SER A 185 0.14 -10.52 -17.00
CA SER A 185 -0.20 -11.80 -17.64
C SER A 185 0.61 -12.02 -18.93
N ARG A 186 0.70 -11.04 -19.82
CA ARG A 186 1.46 -11.15 -21.08
C ARG A 186 2.94 -11.34 -20.85
N LYS A 187 3.50 -10.72 -19.83
CA LYS A 187 4.91 -10.88 -19.44
C LYS A 187 5.16 -12.12 -18.57
N ARG A 188 4.11 -12.91 -18.28
CA ARG A 188 4.17 -14.11 -17.44
C ARG A 188 4.81 -13.85 -16.08
N ILE A 189 4.48 -12.72 -15.48
CA ILE A 189 4.99 -12.35 -14.15
C ILE A 189 4.48 -13.36 -13.12
N GLU A 190 5.34 -13.77 -12.22
CA GLU A 190 5.02 -14.63 -11.08
C GLU A 190 5.19 -13.89 -9.74
N VAL A 191 6.15 -12.94 -9.69
CA VAL A 191 6.52 -12.23 -8.46
C VAL A 191 6.34 -10.73 -8.64
N ILE A 192 5.79 -10.07 -7.63
CA ILE A 192 5.61 -8.61 -7.63
C ILE A 192 6.27 -8.02 -6.40
N VAL A 193 7.31 -7.21 -6.58
CA VAL A 193 7.99 -6.49 -5.51
C VAL A 193 7.34 -5.12 -5.34
N LEU A 194 6.84 -4.85 -4.13
CA LEU A 194 6.07 -3.64 -3.79
C LEU A 194 6.89 -2.69 -2.91
N THR A 195 6.92 -1.43 -3.30
CA THR A 195 7.44 -0.30 -2.53
C THR A 195 6.47 0.87 -2.57
N GLY A 196 6.54 1.79 -1.63
CA GLY A 196 5.77 3.03 -1.68
C GLY A 196 4.86 3.29 -0.49
N ILE A 197 3.79 4.04 -0.68
CA ILE A 197 2.91 4.54 0.37
C ILE A 197 1.42 4.45 -0.01
N HIS A 198 0.49 4.41 0.94
CA HIS A 198 0.77 4.15 2.35
C HIS A 198 0.76 2.64 2.57
N LEU A 199 1.62 2.19 3.48
CA LEU A 199 1.81 0.77 3.76
C LEU A 199 0.51 0.06 4.18
N ASP A 200 -0.27 0.72 5.03
CA ASP A 200 -1.54 0.24 5.58
C ASP A 200 -2.74 0.47 4.65
N TRP A 201 -2.52 1.02 3.48
CA TRP A 201 -3.58 1.32 2.50
C TRP A 201 -3.23 0.81 1.10
N CYS A 202 -2.56 1.62 0.27
CA CYS A 202 -2.30 1.26 -1.14
C CYS A 202 -1.36 0.05 -1.27
N ILE A 203 -0.33 -0.06 -0.42
CA ILE A 203 0.59 -1.21 -0.44
C ILE A 203 -0.13 -2.48 -0.02
N GLU A 204 -0.87 -2.45 1.09
CA GLU A 204 -1.67 -3.60 1.53
C GLU A 204 -2.73 -3.96 0.49
N GLY A 205 -3.42 -2.97 -0.10
CA GLY A 205 -4.41 -3.18 -1.15
C GLY A 205 -3.82 -3.86 -2.39
N ASN A 206 -2.64 -3.42 -2.84
CA ASN A 206 -1.93 -4.06 -3.94
C ASN A 206 -1.41 -5.46 -3.60
N ALA A 207 -0.92 -5.70 -2.37
CA ALA A 207 -0.48 -7.02 -1.93
C ALA A 207 -1.63 -8.03 -1.90
N ARG A 208 -2.79 -7.64 -1.37
CA ARG A 208 -4.01 -8.45 -1.38
C ARG A 208 -4.45 -8.77 -2.81
N ALA A 209 -4.57 -7.76 -3.65
CA ALA A 209 -4.99 -7.94 -5.03
C ALA A 209 -4.00 -8.79 -5.84
N ALA A 210 -2.69 -8.61 -5.65
CA ALA A 210 -1.67 -9.43 -6.29
C ALA A 210 -1.85 -10.92 -5.93
N ARG A 211 -1.96 -11.22 -4.63
CA ARG A 211 -2.20 -12.58 -4.14
C ARG A 211 -3.48 -13.17 -4.73
N ASP A 212 -4.58 -12.43 -4.70
CA ASP A 212 -5.88 -12.92 -5.17
C ASP A 212 -5.91 -13.14 -6.70
N ASN A 213 -5.01 -12.48 -7.44
CA ASN A 213 -4.79 -12.70 -8.86
C ASN A 213 -3.70 -13.76 -9.17
N GLY A 214 -3.20 -14.47 -8.16
CA GLY A 214 -2.27 -15.60 -8.33
C GLY A 214 -0.79 -15.22 -8.41
N TYR A 215 -0.42 -13.99 -8.11
CA TYR A 215 0.97 -13.57 -8.00
C TYR A 215 1.50 -13.76 -6.58
N LEU A 216 2.82 -13.89 -6.41
CA LEU A 216 3.46 -13.78 -5.12
C LEU A 216 3.93 -12.34 -4.90
N PRO A 217 3.24 -11.52 -4.09
CA PRO A 217 3.73 -10.22 -3.69
C PRO A 217 4.86 -10.36 -2.67
N ILE A 218 5.87 -9.49 -2.73
CA ILE A 218 6.91 -9.29 -1.73
C ILE A 218 6.92 -7.80 -1.38
N VAL A 219 6.73 -7.47 -0.11
CA VAL A 219 6.74 -6.06 0.35
C VAL A 219 8.10 -5.72 0.94
N ILE A 220 8.67 -4.61 0.49
CA ILE A 220 9.91 -4.08 1.04
C ILE A 220 9.56 -3.08 2.14
N GLY A 221 9.64 -3.54 3.38
CA GLY A 221 9.09 -2.81 4.53
C GLY A 221 9.74 -1.44 4.76
N ASP A 222 11.08 -1.34 4.67
CA ASP A 222 11.82 -0.08 4.82
C ASP A 222 11.71 0.86 3.60
N ALA A 223 11.19 0.35 2.47
CA ALA A 223 10.81 1.14 1.30
C ALA A 223 9.33 1.56 1.30
N CYS A 224 8.63 1.35 2.41
CA CYS A 224 7.24 1.72 2.62
C CYS A 224 7.07 2.59 3.86
N ALA A 225 5.97 3.35 3.93
CA ALA A 225 5.61 4.13 5.10
C ALA A 225 4.10 4.25 5.24
N CYS A 226 3.58 4.32 6.47
CA CYS A 226 2.22 4.75 6.78
C CYS A 226 2.15 6.27 6.87
N GLN A 227 0.96 6.84 6.74
CA GLN A 227 0.74 8.25 7.06
C GLN A 227 1.07 8.53 8.54
N LYS A 228 0.69 7.59 9.41
CA LYS A 228 0.95 7.63 10.85
C LYS A 228 2.01 6.60 11.21
N PRO A 229 3.19 7.03 11.71
CA PRO A 229 4.30 6.13 12.04
C PRO A 229 3.94 5.00 13.00
N GLU A 230 3.09 5.30 13.98
CA GLU A 230 2.66 4.33 14.99
C GLU A 230 1.85 3.16 14.43
N GLN A 231 1.38 3.24 13.20
CA GLN A 231 0.64 2.18 12.52
C GLN A 231 1.52 1.23 11.73
N GLU A 232 2.78 1.57 11.46
CA GLU A 232 3.67 0.81 10.56
C GLU A 232 3.94 -0.61 11.04
N ALA A 233 4.29 -0.78 12.31
CA ALA A 233 4.58 -2.10 12.84
C ALA A 233 3.37 -3.05 12.71
N ALA A 234 2.17 -2.56 13.05
CA ALA A 234 0.94 -3.34 12.93
C ALA A 234 0.58 -3.65 11.47
N ALA A 235 0.79 -2.70 10.56
CA ALA A 235 0.56 -2.90 9.13
C ALA A 235 1.53 -3.93 8.55
N MET A 236 2.83 -3.81 8.82
CA MET A 236 3.83 -4.79 8.38
C MET A 236 3.53 -6.19 8.92
N GLN A 237 3.18 -6.30 10.21
CA GLN A 237 2.85 -7.58 10.82
C GLN A 237 1.61 -8.21 10.17
N ARG A 238 0.58 -7.43 9.88
CA ARG A 238 -0.64 -7.90 9.21
C ARG A 238 -0.35 -8.38 7.79
N ILE A 239 0.40 -7.60 7.01
CA ILE A 239 0.81 -7.99 5.66
C ILE A 239 1.62 -9.28 5.70
N ASN A 240 2.62 -9.35 6.59
CA ASN A 240 3.51 -10.50 6.72
C ASN A 240 2.75 -11.77 7.18
N ASN A 241 1.75 -11.64 8.02
CA ASN A 241 0.98 -12.80 8.48
C ASN A 241 0.07 -13.39 7.39
N PHE A 242 -0.48 -12.55 6.49
CA PHE A 242 -1.62 -12.98 5.68
C PHE A 242 -1.45 -12.82 4.17
N PHE A 243 -0.63 -11.88 3.69
CA PHE A 243 -0.67 -11.49 2.28
C PHE A 243 0.64 -11.64 1.55
N ALA A 244 1.77 -11.26 2.16
CA ALA A 244 3.07 -11.20 1.51
C ALA A 244 4.21 -11.30 2.53
N PRO A 245 5.34 -11.94 2.22
CA PRO A 245 6.54 -11.76 3.00
C PRO A 245 6.95 -10.30 3.01
N VAL A 246 7.32 -9.79 4.20
CA VAL A 246 7.87 -8.43 4.37
C VAL A 246 9.34 -8.57 4.68
N ILE A 247 10.19 -7.99 3.83
CA ILE A 247 11.66 -8.03 3.95
C ILE A 247 12.25 -6.62 3.86
N SER A 248 13.51 -6.45 4.27
CA SER A 248 14.21 -5.19 4.08
C SER A 248 14.78 -5.03 2.67
N SER A 249 15.09 -3.79 2.29
CA SER A 249 15.79 -3.48 1.03
C SER A 249 17.17 -4.14 0.98
N ASP A 250 17.87 -4.25 2.12
CA ASP A 250 19.15 -4.96 2.22
C ASP A 250 19.01 -6.46 1.97
N THR A 251 18.02 -7.09 2.59
CA THR A 251 17.69 -8.50 2.37
C THR A 251 17.35 -8.75 0.91
N PHE A 252 16.53 -7.90 0.30
CA PHE A 252 16.19 -8.00 -1.12
C PHE A 252 17.43 -7.98 -2.02
N VAL A 253 18.32 -7.01 -1.82
CA VAL A 253 19.57 -6.92 -2.60
C VAL A 253 20.47 -8.13 -2.38
N GLN A 254 20.56 -8.65 -1.15
CA GLN A 254 21.34 -9.85 -0.86
C GLN A 254 20.75 -11.10 -1.56
N LEU A 255 19.43 -11.26 -1.55
CA LEU A 255 18.76 -12.39 -2.20
C LEU A 255 18.98 -12.40 -3.71
N LEU A 256 18.94 -11.23 -4.37
CA LEU A 256 19.20 -11.12 -5.82
C LEU A 256 20.65 -11.46 -6.21
N ARG A 257 21.60 -11.44 -5.28
CA ARG A 257 23.01 -11.78 -5.54
C ARG A 257 23.31 -13.26 -5.36
N ARG A 258 22.41 -14.02 -4.76
CA ARG A 258 22.59 -15.47 -4.61
C ARG A 258 22.41 -16.13 -5.98
N PRO A 259 23.29 -17.02 -6.38
CA PRO A 259 23.02 -17.86 -7.54
C PRO A 259 21.78 -18.73 -7.24
N ALA A 260 20.88 -18.82 -8.23
CA ALA A 260 19.69 -19.67 -8.16
C ALA A 260 20.10 -21.15 -8.21
#